data_26b06af381381b5d4cf6cbe1299b5748
#
_entry.id   26b06af381381b5d4cf6cbe1299b5748
#
_cell.length_a   1.000
_cell.length_b   1.000
_cell.length_c   1.000
_cell.angle_alpha   90.00
_cell.angle_beta   90.00
_cell.angle_gamma   90.00
#
_symmetry.space_group_name_H-M   'P 1'
#
loop_
_entity.id
_entity.type
_entity.pdbx_description
1 polymer ?
#
loop_
_entity_poly.entity_id
_entity_poly.type
_entity_poly.pdbx_seq_one_letter_code
_entity_poly.pdbx_strand_id
1 'polypeptide(L)'
;TSSWCMAPEMAATWNTELMREMGEAMGQEALLGGRQGRMAPAMNLHRSPFQGRVFEYYSEDPVLSGKVAAAVVTGTSSSGMFDFIKHFGLNDQETNRASFLHTWATEQVVRELYNKPFEICIREARTTIRYTADENGTVATKVMRGCSAMMGAQNCFGPVVAFANADLMTSLVRDEWNFHGYIITDMYNGSNEFVEMSIRAGTDGWLVWNTLNNMNDFDSPTAKAVIRNALHHVAFTIANSAVLQHTAPGSVVYYDEAPWRIAVRWTTIGITVLAAFMIVWTLLRAADSKKHPDQYNVSKRKAAKAK
;
A
#
# COMPACT_ATOMS: atom_id res chain seq x y z
N THR A 1 -1.71 15.37 5.22
CA THR A 1 -1.05 14.56 4.17
C THR A 1 -1.07 15.33 2.87
N SER A 2 0.08 15.34 2.17
CA SER A 2 0.21 16.00 0.88
C SER A 2 -0.51 15.21 -0.21
N SER A 3 -0.91 15.90 -1.27
CA SER A 3 -1.38 15.26 -2.50
C SER A 3 -0.21 15.19 -3.47
N TRP A 4 0.10 13.99 -3.96
CA TRP A 4 1.19 13.74 -4.88
C TRP A 4 0.64 13.59 -6.30
N CYS A 5 1.45 13.92 -7.31
CA CYS A 5 1.07 13.73 -8.71
C CYS A 5 0.92 12.25 -9.07
N MET A 6 0.18 11.96 -10.15
CA MET A 6 -0.02 10.61 -10.63
C MET A 6 1.24 10.02 -11.29
N ALA A 7 1.34 8.70 -11.31
CA ALA A 7 2.53 8.04 -11.83
C ALA A 7 2.90 8.40 -13.28
N PRO A 8 1.95 8.57 -14.22
CA PRO A 8 2.29 9.04 -15.58
C PRO A 8 2.93 10.43 -15.60
N GLU A 9 2.47 11.34 -14.73
CA GLU A 9 3.05 12.69 -14.62
C GLU A 9 4.48 12.62 -14.08
N MET A 10 4.72 11.74 -13.12
CA MET A 10 6.06 11.48 -12.59
C MET A 10 7.01 10.98 -13.69
N ALA A 11 6.57 10.00 -14.49
CA ALA A 11 7.36 9.44 -15.59
C ALA A 11 7.60 10.48 -16.71
N ALA A 12 6.63 11.34 -17.00
CA ALA A 12 6.73 12.39 -18.02
C ALA A 12 7.81 13.43 -17.72
N THR A 13 8.30 13.52 -16.48
CA THR A 13 9.41 14.41 -16.12
C THR A 13 10.76 13.94 -16.67
N TRP A 14 10.94 12.64 -16.92
CA TRP A 14 12.22 12.01 -17.29
C TRP A 14 13.37 12.34 -16.31
N ASN A 15 13.03 12.77 -15.09
CA ASN A 15 13.98 13.26 -14.10
C ASN A 15 14.02 12.34 -12.87
N THR A 16 14.95 11.40 -12.87
CA THR A 16 15.10 10.44 -11.77
C THR A 16 15.55 11.10 -10.47
N GLU A 17 16.31 12.21 -10.52
CA GLU A 17 16.72 12.91 -9.31
C GLU A 17 15.51 13.56 -8.61
N LEU A 18 14.66 14.27 -9.37
CA LEU A 18 13.41 14.82 -8.85
C LEU A 18 12.53 13.72 -8.24
N MET A 19 12.48 12.54 -8.87
CA MET A 19 11.71 11.41 -8.35
C MET A 19 12.30 10.85 -7.06
N ARG A 20 13.62 10.87 -6.92
CA ARG A 20 14.29 10.49 -5.67
C ARG A 20 13.96 11.47 -4.54
N GLU A 21 14.05 12.77 -4.79
CA GLU A 21 13.68 13.82 -3.82
C GLU A 21 12.21 13.73 -3.41
N MET A 22 11.32 13.51 -4.37
CA MET A 22 9.90 13.27 -4.12
C MET A 22 9.69 12.02 -3.24
N GLY A 23 10.42 10.93 -3.51
CA GLY A 23 10.42 9.73 -2.70
C GLY A 23 10.88 10.01 -1.26
N GLU A 24 11.93 10.80 -1.05
CA GLU A 24 12.38 11.22 0.28
C GLU A 24 11.28 11.96 1.05
N ALA A 25 10.64 12.92 0.41
CA ALA A 25 9.54 13.68 1.01
C ALA A 25 8.34 12.77 1.37
N MET A 26 7.98 11.84 0.46
CA MET A 26 6.94 10.83 0.72
C MET A 26 7.30 9.94 1.92
N GLY A 27 8.56 9.48 2.01
CA GLY A 27 9.03 8.65 3.11
C GLY A 27 8.98 9.37 4.44
N GLN A 28 9.45 10.60 4.49
CA GLN A 28 9.38 11.45 5.70
C GLN A 28 7.94 11.70 6.15
N GLU A 29 7.05 12.07 5.22
CA GLU A 29 5.62 12.29 5.53
C GLU A 29 4.96 11.02 6.06
N ALA A 30 5.27 9.84 5.48
CA ALA A 30 4.74 8.57 5.92
C ALA A 30 5.18 8.24 7.35
N LEU A 31 6.47 8.39 7.67
CA LEU A 31 6.99 8.15 9.02
C LEU A 31 6.40 9.10 10.04
N LEU A 32 6.25 10.39 9.73
CA LEU A 32 5.55 11.36 10.57
C LEU A 32 4.08 10.97 10.80
N GLY A 33 3.46 10.32 9.83
CA GLY A 33 2.11 9.75 9.91
C GLY A 33 2.04 8.38 10.62
N GLY A 34 3.15 7.87 11.17
CA GLY A 34 3.22 6.55 11.83
C GLY A 34 3.17 5.37 10.85
N ARG A 35 3.59 5.56 9.60
CA ARG A 35 3.61 4.53 8.55
C ARG A 35 5.04 4.15 8.22
N GLN A 36 5.36 2.86 8.23
CA GLN A 36 6.69 2.34 7.91
C GLN A 36 6.77 1.65 6.56
N GLY A 37 5.63 1.36 5.95
CA GLY A 37 5.54 0.72 4.63
C GLY A 37 4.35 1.22 3.83
N ARG A 38 4.43 1.12 2.51
CA ARG A 38 3.33 1.45 1.60
C ARG A 38 3.20 0.43 0.47
N MET A 39 2.00 0.33 -0.10
CA MET A 39 1.69 -0.53 -1.24
C MET A 39 1.87 0.25 -2.55
N ALA A 40 3.10 0.61 -2.86
CA ALA A 40 3.54 1.38 -4.03
C ALA A 40 5.07 1.21 -4.19
N PRO A 41 5.66 1.67 -5.32
CA PRO A 41 5.00 2.11 -6.54
C PRO A 41 4.38 0.94 -7.31
N ALA A 42 3.36 1.26 -8.14
CA ALA A 42 2.85 0.35 -9.14
C ALA A 42 3.57 0.61 -10.47
N MET A 43 4.05 -0.46 -11.13
CA MET A 43 4.94 -0.31 -12.26
C MET A 43 4.62 -1.27 -13.42
N ASN A 44 3.37 -1.74 -13.51
CA ASN A 44 2.90 -2.46 -14.68
C ASN A 44 2.88 -1.53 -15.91
N LEU A 45 2.86 -2.09 -17.09
CA LEU A 45 2.99 -1.31 -18.31
C LEU A 45 1.65 -0.81 -18.85
N HIS A 46 1.65 0.36 -19.48
CA HIS A 46 0.53 0.86 -20.24
C HIS A 46 0.41 0.05 -21.54
N ARG A 47 -0.61 -0.81 -21.66
CA ARG A 47 -0.87 -1.63 -22.83
C ARG A 47 -2.11 -1.18 -23.60
N SER A 48 -3.08 -0.63 -22.88
CA SER A 48 -4.33 -0.12 -23.44
C SER A 48 -4.86 0.99 -22.54
N PRO A 49 -5.48 2.03 -23.10
CA PRO A 49 -6.15 3.05 -22.27
C PRO A 49 -7.31 2.48 -21.44
N PHE A 50 -7.80 1.29 -21.80
CA PHE A 50 -8.92 0.61 -21.13
C PHE A 50 -8.49 -0.44 -20.10
N GLN A 51 -7.19 -0.53 -19.78
CA GLN A 51 -6.72 -1.55 -18.81
C GLN A 51 -7.16 -1.28 -17.36
N GLY A 52 -7.66 -0.07 -17.04
CA GLY A 52 -8.32 0.26 -15.78
C GLY A 52 -7.46 0.98 -14.75
N ARG A 53 -6.12 0.82 -14.76
CA ARG A 53 -5.20 1.41 -13.76
C ARG A 53 -4.03 2.18 -14.35
N VAL A 54 -4.15 2.71 -15.57
CA VAL A 54 -3.09 3.50 -16.23
C VAL A 54 -2.68 4.73 -15.43
N PHE A 55 -3.58 5.31 -14.63
CA PHE A 55 -3.28 6.46 -13.76
C PHE A 55 -2.27 6.12 -12.64
N GLU A 56 -2.14 4.85 -12.28
CA GLU A 56 -1.28 4.37 -11.20
C GLU A 56 0.07 3.86 -11.72
N TYR A 57 0.18 3.57 -13.01
CA TYR A 57 1.38 3.03 -13.65
C TYR A 57 2.17 4.13 -14.37
N TYR A 58 3.47 3.98 -14.48
CA TYR A 58 4.36 5.03 -14.97
C TYR A 58 4.29 5.24 -16.49
N SER A 59 4.44 4.17 -17.28
CA SER A 59 4.66 4.28 -18.74
C SER A 59 4.38 2.95 -19.44
N GLU A 60 4.37 2.99 -20.77
CA GLU A 60 4.45 1.82 -21.63
C GLU A 60 5.89 1.28 -21.77
N ASP A 61 6.88 2.13 -21.49
CA ASP A 61 8.30 1.79 -21.56
C ASP A 61 8.76 1.11 -20.26
N PRO A 62 9.25 -0.14 -20.33
CA PRO A 62 9.68 -0.88 -19.14
C PRO A 62 10.93 -0.29 -18.50
N VAL A 63 11.82 0.35 -19.27
CA VAL A 63 13.06 0.94 -18.74
C VAL A 63 12.73 2.24 -18.00
N LEU A 64 11.95 3.13 -18.60
CA LEU A 64 11.49 4.35 -17.96
C LEU A 64 10.73 4.04 -16.67
N SER A 65 9.76 3.11 -16.72
CA SER A 65 8.99 2.69 -15.55
C SER A 65 9.90 2.17 -14.43
N GLY A 66 10.86 1.32 -14.77
CA GLY A 66 11.81 0.75 -13.80
C GLY A 66 12.75 1.80 -13.19
N LYS A 67 13.27 2.73 -13.99
CA LYS A 67 14.19 3.79 -13.52
C LYS A 67 13.50 4.79 -12.61
N VAL A 68 12.29 5.23 -12.99
CA VAL A 68 11.46 6.12 -12.15
C VAL A 68 11.10 5.43 -10.83
N ALA A 69 10.63 4.19 -10.90
CA ALA A 69 10.33 3.42 -9.70
C ALA A 69 11.54 3.23 -8.78
N ALA A 70 12.71 2.89 -9.35
CA ALA A 70 13.94 2.73 -8.59
C ALA A 70 14.37 4.03 -7.88
N ALA A 71 14.19 5.18 -8.55
CA ALA A 71 14.45 6.49 -7.95
C ALA A 71 13.52 6.79 -6.78
N VAL A 72 12.21 6.58 -6.96
CA VAL A 72 11.21 6.77 -5.89
C VAL A 72 11.50 5.85 -4.71
N VAL A 73 11.77 4.55 -4.95
CA VAL A 73 12.09 3.58 -3.89
C VAL A 73 13.41 3.92 -3.19
N THR A 74 14.39 4.44 -3.91
CA THR A 74 15.63 4.97 -3.32
C THR A 74 15.32 6.11 -2.33
N GLY A 75 14.48 7.05 -2.74
CA GLY A 75 14.07 8.17 -1.89
C GLY A 75 13.29 7.72 -0.66
N THR A 76 12.25 6.91 -0.82
CA THR A 76 11.43 6.44 0.30
C THR A 76 12.23 5.60 1.29
N SER A 77 13.09 4.71 0.81
CA SER A 77 13.91 3.84 1.66
C SER A 77 15.01 4.60 2.41
N SER A 78 15.42 5.80 1.96
CA SER A 78 16.37 6.64 2.69
C SER A 78 15.84 7.09 4.05
N SER A 79 14.51 7.19 4.20
CA SER A 79 13.84 7.44 5.46
C SER A 79 13.60 6.17 6.30
N GLY A 80 13.94 4.99 5.77
CA GLY A 80 13.68 3.71 6.41
C GLY A 80 12.28 3.13 6.12
N MET A 81 11.48 3.75 5.24
CA MET A 81 10.23 3.18 4.77
C MET A 81 10.51 2.05 3.76
N PHE A 82 9.70 1.02 3.76
CA PHE A 82 9.76 -0.03 2.74
C PHE A 82 8.55 0.03 1.81
N ASP A 83 8.80 -0.29 0.55
CA ASP A 83 7.80 -0.23 -0.52
C ASP A 83 7.45 -1.63 -1.02
N PHE A 84 6.17 -2.00 -1.02
CA PHE A 84 5.66 -3.16 -1.76
C PHE A 84 5.49 -2.77 -3.22
N ILE A 85 6.56 -2.94 -4.01
CA ILE A 85 6.47 -2.70 -5.45
C ILE A 85 5.46 -3.66 -6.08
N LYS A 86 4.60 -3.17 -6.97
CA LYS A 86 3.42 -3.91 -7.40
C LYS A 86 3.04 -3.66 -8.86
N HIS A 87 2.23 -4.51 -9.48
CA HIS A 87 1.77 -5.85 -9.07
C HIS A 87 2.55 -6.87 -9.91
N PHE A 88 3.46 -7.59 -9.27
CA PHE A 88 4.39 -8.47 -9.97
C PHE A 88 3.68 -9.69 -10.55
N GLY A 89 3.92 -9.98 -11.83
CA GLY A 89 3.33 -11.12 -12.54
C GLY A 89 2.22 -10.73 -13.53
N LEU A 90 2.42 -9.65 -14.30
CA LEU A 90 1.62 -9.28 -15.48
C LEU A 90 0.19 -8.81 -15.19
N ASN A 91 -0.01 -7.97 -14.17
CA ASN A 91 -1.31 -7.34 -13.91
C ASN A 91 -1.52 -6.07 -14.77
N ASP A 92 -1.57 -6.26 -16.09
CA ASP A 92 -1.74 -5.17 -17.06
C ASP A 92 -3.20 -5.05 -17.55
N GLN A 93 -4.14 -5.70 -16.87
CA GLN A 93 -5.59 -5.61 -17.12
C GLN A 93 -6.36 -5.87 -15.83
N GLU A 94 -7.33 -4.99 -15.52
CA GLU A 94 -8.21 -5.13 -14.34
C GLU A 94 -9.48 -5.93 -14.62
N THR A 95 -9.98 -5.91 -15.86
CA THR A 95 -11.20 -6.66 -16.22
C THR A 95 -11.02 -8.15 -15.94
N ASN A 96 -11.91 -8.72 -15.14
CA ASN A 96 -11.91 -10.12 -14.71
C ASN A 96 -10.68 -10.54 -13.87
N ARG A 97 -9.86 -9.61 -13.38
CA ARG A 97 -8.68 -9.92 -12.56
C ARG A 97 -9.03 -10.78 -11.34
N ALA A 98 -10.07 -10.38 -10.59
CA ALA A 98 -10.53 -11.10 -9.42
C ALA A 98 -11.21 -12.46 -9.74
N SER A 99 -11.53 -12.69 -11.00
CA SER A 99 -12.10 -13.95 -11.50
C SER A 99 -11.05 -14.80 -12.20
N PHE A 100 -9.78 -14.67 -11.81
CA PHE A 100 -8.65 -15.43 -12.34
C PHE A 100 -8.45 -15.21 -13.85
N LEU A 101 -8.27 -13.96 -14.27
CA LEU A 101 -7.82 -13.65 -15.63
C LEU A 101 -6.52 -14.39 -15.93
N HIS A 102 -6.51 -15.26 -16.92
CA HIS A 102 -5.33 -15.98 -17.37
C HIS A 102 -4.56 -15.15 -18.41
N THR A 103 -3.32 -14.81 -18.10
CA THR A 103 -2.41 -14.07 -18.96
C THR A 103 -1.35 -15.02 -19.53
N TRP A 104 -1.11 -14.92 -20.83
CA TRP A 104 -0.14 -15.74 -21.54
C TRP A 104 0.86 -14.86 -22.27
N ALA A 105 2.13 -15.16 -22.12
CA ALA A 105 3.22 -14.49 -22.81
C ALA A 105 4.40 -15.45 -22.96
N THR A 106 5.27 -15.18 -23.95
CA THR A 106 6.53 -15.91 -24.07
C THR A 106 7.48 -15.49 -22.95
N GLU A 107 8.42 -16.34 -22.58
CA GLU A 107 9.41 -16.04 -21.56
C GLU A 107 10.19 -14.74 -21.88
N GLN A 108 10.58 -14.54 -23.13
CA GLN A 108 11.24 -13.31 -23.56
C GLN A 108 10.41 -12.07 -23.24
N VAL A 109 9.14 -12.08 -23.61
CA VAL A 109 8.22 -10.95 -23.35
C VAL A 109 8.03 -10.71 -21.86
N VAL A 110 7.92 -11.78 -21.07
CA VAL A 110 7.84 -11.68 -19.61
C VAL A 110 9.08 -11.00 -19.04
N ARG A 111 10.26 -11.43 -19.45
CA ARG A 111 11.54 -10.94 -18.91
C ARG A 111 11.93 -9.54 -19.41
N GLU A 112 11.74 -9.29 -20.72
CA GLU A 112 12.22 -8.08 -21.35
C GLU A 112 11.24 -6.91 -21.30
N LEU A 113 9.93 -7.20 -21.11
CA LEU A 113 8.89 -6.18 -21.04
C LEU A 113 8.22 -6.15 -19.67
N TYR A 114 7.33 -7.11 -19.37
CA TYR A 114 6.40 -6.97 -18.26
C TYR A 114 7.04 -7.01 -16.88
N ASN A 115 8.06 -7.84 -16.67
CA ASN A 115 8.77 -7.93 -15.39
C ASN A 115 10.06 -7.08 -15.37
N LYS A 116 10.44 -6.47 -16.48
CA LYS A 116 11.65 -5.63 -16.58
C LYS A 116 11.65 -4.44 -15.62
N PRO A 117 10.55 -3.70 -15.42
CA PRO A 117 10.50 -2.60 -14.44
C PRO A 117 10.84 -3.08 -13.02
N PHE A 118 10.34 -4.25 -12.64
CA PHE A 118 10.59 -4.85 -11.32
C PHE A 118 12.06 -5.25 -11.15
N GLU A 119 12.64 -5.89 -12.17
CA GLU A 119 14.06 -6.23 -12.16
C GLU A 119 14.94 -4.98 -11.97
N ILE A 120 14.69 -3.93 -12.75
CA ILE A 120 15.43 -2.67 -12.66
C ILE A 120 15.27 -2.08 -11.26
N CYS A 121 14.07 -1.99 -10.73
CA CYS A 121 13.82 -1.43 -9.41
C CYS A 121 14.56 -2.23 -8.30
N ILE A 122 14.48 -3.56 -8.31
CA ILE A 122 15.15 -4.43 -7.35
C ILE A 122 16.68 -4.29 -7.44
N ARG A 123 17.22 -4.20 -8.67
CA ARG A 123 18.69 -4.15 -8.88
C ARG A 123 19.27 -2.77 -8.65
N GLU A 124 18.53 -1.68 -8.86
CA GLU A 124 19.08 -0.33 -8.89
C GLU A 124 18.69 0.55 -7.71
N ALA A 125 17.53 0.35 -7.09
CA ALA A 125 17.18 1.10 -5.88
C ALA A 125 18.21 0.86 -4.77
N ARG A 126 18.67 1.96 -4.14
CA ARG A 126 19.71 1.93 -3.08
C ARG A 126 19.24 2.66 -1.85
N THR A 127 19.64 2.17 -0.71
CA THR A 127 19.49 2.87 0.57
C THR A 127 20.76 2.75 1.39
N THR A 128 20.99 3.75 2.24
CA THR A 128 22.06 3.70 3.24
C THR A 128 21.41 3.54 4.61
N ILE A 129 21.67 2.42 5.25
CA ILE A 129 21.21 2.17 6.60
C ILE A 129 22.31 2.42 7.62
N ARG A 130 21.89 2.92 8.80
CA ARG A 130 22.73 3.03 9.99
C ARG A 130 22.36 1.89 10.92
N TYR A 131 23.37 1.24 11.48
CA TYR A 131 23.16 0.13 12.38
C TYR A 131 24.20 0.12 13.50
N THR A 132 23.86 -0.48 14.63
CA THR A 132 24.82 -0.72 15.72
C THR A 132 25.69 -1.91 15.35
N ALA A 133 26.97 -1.67 15.20
CA ALA A 133 27.93 -2.65 14.68
C ALA A 133 28.45 -3.62 15.76
N ASP A 134 28.44 -3.19 17.01
CA ASP A 134 28.94 -3.96 18.16
C ASP A 134 28.14 -3.71 19.45
N GLU A 135 28.47 -4.47 20.49
CA GLU A 135 27.85 -4.35 21.81
C GLU A 135 28.16 -3.03 22.53
N ASN A 136 29.17 -2.27 22.07
CA ASN A 136 29.55 -0.98 22.63
C ASN A 136 28.76 0.16 22.07
N GLY A 137 27.82 -0.11 21.14
CA GLY A 137 26.97 0.90 20.53
C GLY A 137 27.62 1.65 19.37
N THR A 138 28.72 1.14 18.80
CA THR A 138 29.36 1.74 17.62
C THR A 138 28.40 1.79 16.45
N VAL A 139 28.14 3.00 15.91
CA VAL A 139 27.28 3.20 14.76
C VAL A 139 28.08 3.06 13.48
N ALA A 140 27.65 2.16 12.62
CA ALA A 140 28.17 2.00 11.26
C ALA A 140 27.10 2.26 10.21
N THR A 141 27.52 2.43 8.96
CA THR A 141 26.65 2.58 7.80
C THR A 141 26.96 1.54 6.75
N LYS A 142 25.94 1.09 6.04
CA LYS A 142 26.11 0.27 4.84
C LYS A 142 25.13 0.67 3.75
N VAL A 143 25.57 0.61 2.50
CA VAL A 143 24.71 0.74 1.33
C VAL A 143 24.17 -0.63 0.98
N MET A 144 22.86 -0.71 0.76
CA MET A 144 22.17 -1.93 0.34
C MET A 144 21.12 -1.65 -0.71
N ARG A 145 20.44 -2.68 -1.21
CA ARG A 145 19.27 -2.50 -2.07
C ARG A 145 18.16 -1.83 -1.30
N GLY A 146 17.54 -0.78 -1.89
CA GLY A 146 16.42 -0.04 -1.28
C GLY A 146 15.10 -0.78 -1.39
N CYS A 147 14.93 -1.60 -2.44
CA CYS A 147 13.73 -2.41 -2.62
C CYS A 147 13.79 -3.65 -1.71
N SER A 148 12.91 -3.69 -0.71
CA SER A 148 12.86 -4.78 0.29
C SER A 148 11.47 -5.39 0.47
N ALA A 149 10.48 -4.99 -0.34
CA ALA A 149 9.16 -5.62 -0.33
C ALA A 149 8.54 -5.64 -1.73
N MET A 150 7.63 -6.58 -1.98
CA MET A 150 6.94 -6.75 -3.27
C MET A 150 5.55 -7.33 -3.08
N MET A 151 4.63 -6.99 -3.99
CA MET A 151 3.27 -7.54 -4.04
C MET A 151 3.09 -8.33 -5.32
N GLY A 152 2.80 -9.62 -5.19
CA GLY A 152 2.45 -10.50 -6.30
C GLY A 152 1.05 -10.22 -6.83
N ALA A 153 0.87 -10.28 -8.14
CA ALA A 153 -0.40 -9.99 -8.80
C ALA A 153 -1.45 -11.08 -8.59
N GLN A 154 -2.71 -10.69 -8.66
CA GLN A 154 -3.85 -11.60 -8.47
C GLN A 154 -4.26 -12.36 -9.74
N ASN A 155 -3.94 -11.85 -10.93
CA ASN A 155 -4.20 -12.57 -12.17
C ASN A 155 -3.38 -13.87 -12.26
N CYS A 156 -3.83 -14.79 -13.10
CA CYS A 156 -3.05 -15.98 -13.41
C CYS A 156 -2.00 -15.68 -14.49
N PHE A 157 -0.82 -16.24 -14.33
CA PHE A 157 0.17 -16.38 -15.40
C PHE A 157 0.19 -17.85 -15.84
N GLY A 158 -0.21 -18.09 -17.08
CA GLY A 158 -0.57 -19.42 -17.51
C GLY A 158 -1.75 -19.96 -16.68
N PRO A 159 -1.70 -21.21 -16.20
CA PRO A 159 -2.78 -21.82 -15.39
C PRO A 159 -2.70 -21.45 -13.90
N VAL A 160 -1.64 -20.80 -13.42
CA VAL A 160 -1.37 -20.58 -12.01
C VAL A 160 -1.48 -19.12 -11.65
N VAL A 161 -2.12 -18.80 -10.52
CA VAL A 161 -2.18 -17.42 -10.02
C VAL A 161 -0.76 -16.88 -9.76
N ALA A 162 -0.49 -15.66 -10.18
CA ALA A 162 0.88 -15.13 -10.22
C ALA A 162 1.59 -15.19 -8.86
N PHE A 163 0.93 -14.81 -7.76
CA PHE A 163 1.52 -14.86 -6.43
C PHE A 163 1.76 -16.30 -5.87
N ALA A 164 1.22 -17.34 -6.53
CA ALA A 164 1.46 -18.74 -6.18
C ALA A 164 2.23 -19.50 -7.28
N ASN A 165 2.84 -18.77 -8.20
CA ASN A 165 3.64 -19.35 -9.27
C ASN A 165 5.12 -19.43 -8.83
N ALA A 166 5.62 -20.66 -8.62
CA ALA A 166 6.98 -20.88 -8.13
C ALA A 166 8.06 -20.43 -9.12
N ASP A 167 7.82 -20.52 -10.44
CA ASP A 167 8.78 -20.06 -11.44
C ASP A 167 8.95 -18.54 -11.38
N LEU A 168 7.87 -17.80 -11.09
CA LEU A 168 7.93 -16.35 -10.89
C LEU A 168 8.51 -15.99 -9.52
N MET A 169 7.95 -16.53 -8.43
CA MET A 169 8.27 -16.08 -7.07
C MET A 169 9.61 -16.63 -6.58
N THR A 170 9.90 -17.89 -6.80
CA THR A 170 11.16 -18.51 -6.38
C THR A 170 12.21 -18.39 -7.46
N SER A 171 12.03 -19.06 -8.61
CA SER A 171 13.11 -19.16 -9.59
C SER A 171 13.55 -17.82 -10.12
N LEU A 172 12.63 -16.96 -10.53
CA LEU A 172 12.97 -15.65 -11.09
C LEU A 172 13.34 -14.64 -10.00
N VAL A 173 12.46 -14.44 -9.02
CA VAL A 173 12.63 -13.33 -8.05
C VAL A 173 13.64 -13.68 -6.98
N ARG A 174 13.53 -14.84 -6.33
CA ARG A 174 14.45 -15.22 -5.24
C ARG A 174 15.81 -15.61 -5.78
N ASP A 175 15.85 -16.55 -6.73
CA ASP A 175 17.10 -17.15 -7.17
C ASP A 175 17.84 -16.26 -8.18
N GLU A 176 17.20 -15.88 -9.30
CA GLU A 176 17.92 -15.10 -10.32
C GLU A 176 18.14 -13.64 -9.94
N TRP A 177 17.12 -12.97 -9.35
CA TRP A 177 17.26 -11.57 -8.95
C TRP A 177 17.83 -11.40 -7.55
N ASN A 178 17.99 -12.50 -6.81
CA ASN A 178 18.52 -12.52 -5.44
C ASN A 178 17.75 -11.54 -4.53
N PHE A 179 16.43 -11.63 -4.53
CA PHE A 179 15.55 -10.80 -3.73
C PHE A 179 15.23 -11.45 -2.39
N HIS A 180 15.67 -10.83 -1.30
CA HIS A 180 15.50 -11.33 0.07
C HIS A 180 14.38 -10.68 0.85
N GLY A 181 13.66 -9.73 0.22
CA GLY A 181 12.61 -8.96 0.89
C GLY A 181 11.28 -9.69 1.02
N TYR A 182 10.36 -9.05 1.72
CA TYR A 182 9.02 -9.54 2.00
C TYR A 182 8.12 -9.50 0.75
N ILE A 183 7.55 -10.63 0.35
CA ILE A 183 6.56 -10.72 -0.73
C ILE A 183 5.19 -11.00 -0.12
N ILE A 184 4.20 -10.15 -0.45
CA ILE A 184 2.79 -10.38 -0.13
C ILE A 184 1.97 -10.68 -1.39
N THR A 185 0.78 -11.25 -1.20
CA THR A 185 -0.21 -11.32 -2.28
C THR A 185 -0.83 -9.94 -2.53
N ASP A 186 -1.40 -9.73 -3.71
CA ASP A 186 -2.44 -8.72 -3.88
C ASP A 186 -3.67 -9.11 -3.04
N MET A 187 -4.62 -8.18 -2.87
CA MET A 187 -5.83 -8.41 -2.08
C MET A 187 -6.71 -9.46 -2.73
N TYR A 188 -7.00 -10.53 -2.00
CA TYR A 188 -7.87 -11.57 -2.50
C TYR A 188 -8.77 -12.16 -1.39
N ASN A 189 -9.92 -12.66 -1.81
CA ASN A 189 -10.87 -13.38 -0.97
C ASN A 189 -10.80 -14.88 -1.30
N GLY A 190 -9.69 -15.53 -0.91
CA GLY A 190 -9.40 -16.86 -1.37
C GLY A 190 -9.61 -17.97 -0.35
N SER A 191 -9.57 -19.20 -0.84
CA SER A 191 -9.57 -20.41 -0.03
C SER A 191 -8.19 -20.69 0.58
N ASN A 192 -8.14 -21.56 1.58
CA ASN A 192 -6.91 -22.01 2.24
C ASN A 192 -5.89 -22.62 1.26
N GLU A 193 -6.36 -23.18 0.16
CA GLU A 193 -5.51 -23.77 -0.88
C GLU A 193 -4.53 -22.76 -1.47
N PHE A 194 -4.97 -21.52 -1.72
CA PHE A 194 -4.07 -20.48 -2.23
C PHE A 194 -3.03 -20.02 -1.20
N VAL A 195 -3.37 -20.07 0.08
CA VAL A 195 -2.42 -19.76 1.17
C VAL A 195 -1.24 -20.73 1.11
N GLU A 196 -1.52 -22.02 1.09
CA GLU A 196 -0.49 -23.05 1.07
C GLU A 196 0.29 -23.04 -0.25
N MET A 197 -0.38 -22.89 -1.38
CA MET A 197 0.28 -22.79 -2.69
C MET A 197 1.23 -21.57 -2.73
N SER A 198 0.79 -20.40 -2.26
CA SER A 198 1.57 -19.18 -2.34
C SER A 198 2.83 -19.21 -1.46
N ILE A 199 2.72 -19.72 -0.21
CA ILE A 199 3.91 -19.82 0.66
C ILE A 199 4.91 -20.86 0.13
N ARG A 200 4.43 -21.96 -0.45
CA ARG A 200 5.30 -22.95 -1.10
C ARG A 200 5.94 -22.44 -2.37
N ALA A 201 5.32 -21.44 -3.03
CA ALA A 201 5.85 -20.77 -4.21
C ALA A 201 6.85 -19.63 -3.89
N GLY A 202 7.03 -19.25 -2.63
CA GLY A 202 7.98 -18.19 -2.23
C GLY A 202 7.35 -16.83 -1.87
N THR A 203 6.01 -16.75 -1.79
CA THR A 203 5.29 -15.62 -1.20
C THR A 203 5.26 -15.78 0.32
N ASP A 204 5.42 -14.68 1.08
CA ASP A 204 5.64 -14.76 2.53
C ASP A 204 4.41 -14.36 3.35
N GLY A 205 3.47 -13.65 2.75
CA GLY A 205 2.29 -13.17 3.46
C GLY A 205 1.11 -12.88 2.56
N TRP A 206 -0.03 -12.58 3.17
CA TRP A 206 -1.30 -12.44 2.47
C TRP A 206 -1.98 -11.12 2.81
N LEU A 207 -2.46 -10.41 1.78
CA LEU A 207 -3.30 -9.24 1.92
C LEU A 207 -4.77 -9.67 1.83
N VAL A 208 -5.44 -9.75 2.97
CA VAL A 208 -6.80 -10.27 3.08
C VAL A 208 -7.65 -9.44 4.03
N TRP A 209 -8.98 -9.44 3.79
CA TRP A 209 -9.94 -8.72 4.62
C TRP A 209 -10.31 -9.45 5.91
N ASN A 210 -10.26 -10.78 5.91
CA ASN A 210 -10.67 -11.62 7.02
C ASN A 210 -9.46 -12.40 7.55
N THR A 211 -9.55 -12.82 8.81
CA THR A 211 -8.65 -13.83 9.37
C THR A 211 -8.69 -15.05 8.47
N LEU A 212 -7.59 -15.32 7.82
CA LEU A 212 -7.46 -16.53 7.06
C LEU A 212 -7.51 -17.72 7.99
N ASN A 213 -8.31 -18.66 7.56
CA ASN A 213 -8.12 -20.01 8.02
C ASN A 213 -6.75 -20.48 7.54
N ASN A 214 -6.12 -21.20 8.35
CA ASN A 214 -4.74 -21.62 8.36
C ASN A 214 -4.36 -22.45 7.12
N MET A 215 -3.07 -22.58 6.89
CA MET A 215 -2.54 -23.66 6.07
C MET A 215 -3.12 -24.99 6.57
N ASN A 216 -3.34 -25.94 5.66
CA ASN A 216 -3.79 -27.28 6.04
C ASN A 216 -2.68 -28.10 6.70
N ASP A 217 -1.43 -27.79 6.35
CA ASP A 217 -0.23 -28.48 6.86
C ASP A 217 0.73 -27.48 7.51
N PHE A 218 0.88 -27.54 8.84
CA PHE A 218 1.88 -26.80 9.62
C PHE A 218 3.02 -27.67 10.12
N ASP A 219 2.84 -28.98 10.13
CA ASP A 219 3.70 -29.87 10.91
C ASP A 219 4.71 -30.64 10.08
N SER A 220 4.48 -30.80 8.78
CA SER A 220 5.46 -31.47 7.93
C SER A 220 6.80 -30.73 7.89
N PRO A 221 7.91 -31.40 7.69
CA PRO A 221 9.23 -30.78 7.55
C PRO A 221 9.28 -29.73 6.44
N THR A 222 8.55 -29.96 5.34
CA THR A 222 8.47 -29.02 4.20
C THR A 222 7.67 -27.77 4.55
N ALA A 223 6.53 -27.89 5.25
CA ALA A 223 5.77 -26.76 5.73
C ALA A 223 6.61 -25.89 6.68
N LYS A 224 7.25 -26.51 7.66
CA LYS A 224 8.15 -25.79 8.60
C LYS A 224 9.29 -25.08 7.89
N ALA A 225 9.85 -25.66 6.84
CA ALA A 225 10.93 -25.03 6.06
C ALA A 225 10.43 -23.79 5.31
N VAL A 226 9.29 -23.83 4.61
CA VAL A 226 8.78 -22.67 3.88
C VAL A 226 8.28 -21.57 4.81
N ILE A 227 7.66 -21.91 5.95
CA ILE A 227 7.29 -20.93 6.98
C ILE A 227 8.51 -20.24 7.55
N ARG A 228 9.59 -20.97 7.84
CA ARG A 228 10.85 -20.39 8.32
C ARG A 228 11.45 -19.43 7.30
N ASN A 229 11.45 -19.78 6.02
CA ASN A 229 11.93 -18.91 4.95
C ASN A 229 11.10 -17.64 4.84
N ALA A 230 9.75 -17.76 4.87
CA ALA A 230 8.87 -16.62 4.86
C ALA A 230 9.12 -15.67 6.03
N LEU A 231 9.24 -16.20 7.24
CA LEU A 231 9.59 -15.41 8.43
C LEU A 231 10.94 -14.73 8.32
N HIS A 232 11.94 -15.39 7.69
CA HIS A 232 13.25 -14.80 7.42
C HIS A 232 13.15 -13.58 6.49
N HIS A 233 12.37 -13.65 5.41
CA HIS A 233 12.18 -12.54 4.49
C HIS A 233 11.43 -11.36 5.15
N VAL A 234 10.42 -11.67 5.95
CA VAL A 234 9.71 -10.63 6.75
C VAL A 234 10.68 -9.97 7.73
N ALA A 235 11.45 -10.78 8.49
CA ALA A 235 12.44 -10.28 9.44
C ALA A 235 13.53 -9.44 8.75
N PHE A 236 13.99 -9.84 7.56
CA PHE A 236 14.93 -9.07 6.75
C PHE A 236 14.39 -7.67 6.43
N THR A 237 13.15 -7.57 5.95
CA THR A 237 12.52 -6.29 5.63
C THR A 237 12.35 -5.41 6.87
N ILE A 238 11.87 -5.98 7.97
CA ILE A 238 11.70 -5.27 9.25
C ILE A 238 13.04 -4.76 9.77
N ALA A 239 14.05 -5.61 9.81
CA ALA A 239 15.39 -5.28 10.35
C ALA A 239 16.10 -4.17 9.53
N ASN A 240 15.80 -4.07 8.23
CA ASN A 240 16.39 -3.07 7.34
C ASN A 240 15.45 -1.86 7.07
N SER A 241 14.45 -1.64 7.92
CA SER A 241 13.49 -0.55 7.83
C SER A 241 13.38 0.22 9.14
N ALA A 242 12.62 1.32 9.14
CA ALA A 242 12.36 2.12 10.33
C ALA A 242 11.45 1.43 11.37
N VAL A 243 10.91 0.24 11.09
CA VAL A 243 9.99 -0.47 12.00
C VAL A 243 10.63 -0.69 13.39
N LEU A 244 11.92 -1.07 13.43
CA LEU A 244 12.63 -1.29 14.68
C LEU A 244 13.35 -0.05 15.23
N GLN A 245 13.48 1.02 14.44
CA GLN A 245 14.26 2.21 14.84
C GLN A 245 13.54 3.04 15.93
N HIS A 246 12.25 2.85 16.12
CA HIS A 246 11.44 3.57 17.11
C HIS A 246 11.11 2.72 18.34
N THR A 247 11.55 1.48 18.39
CA THR A 247 11.20 0.53 19.44
C THR A 247 12.44 -0.21 19.96
N ALA A 248 13.31 0.50 20.66
CA ALA A 248 14.30 -0.21 21.50
C ALA A 248 13.53 -1.05 22.56
N PRO A 249 14.07 -2.21 23.02
CA PRO A 249 13.46 -2.95 24.11
C PRO A 249 13.18 -2.02 25.30
N GLY A 250 11.94 -1.96 25.75
CA GLY A 250 11.50 -1.06 26.83
C GLY A 250 11.04 0.33 26.40
N SER A 251 11.05 0.66 25.09
CA SER A 251 10.47 1.91 24.58
C SER A 251 8.96 1.89 24.72
N VAL A 252 8.38 2.96 25.26
CA VAL A 252 6.94 3.19 25.29
C VAL A 252 6.64 4.23 24.23
N VAL A 253 5.82 3.87 23.25
CA VAL A 253 5.38 4.81 22.21
C VAL A 253 4.16 5.54 22.72
N TYR A 254 4.28 6.84 22.95
CA TYR A 254 3.16 7.73 23.25
C TYR A 254 2.66 8.34 21.93
N TYR A 255 1.40 8.14 21.64
CA TYR A 255 0.73 8.85 20.57
C TYR A 255 0.02 10.08 21.14
N ASP A 256 0.65 11.24 21.04
CA ASP A 256 -0.06 12.49 21.29
C ASP A 256 -1.00 12.79 20.15
N GLU A 257 -2.28 12.96 20.47
CA GLU A 257 -3.25 13.33 19.45
C GLU A 257 -2.98 14.77 19.01
N ALA A 258 -2.75 14.97 17.72
CA ALA A 258 -2.46 16.28 17.18
C ALA A 258 -3.57 17.29 17.55
N PRO A 259 -3.24 18.52 18.00
CA PRO A 259 -4.22 19.51 18.46
C PRO A 259 -5.36 19.78 17.49
N TRP A 260 -5.07 19.75 16.19
CA TRP A 260 -6.09 19.93 15.14
C TRP A 260 -7.12 18.78 15.11
N ARG A 261 -6.72 17.53 15.41
CA ARG A 261 -7.65 16.38 15.51
C ARG A 261 -8.61 16.55 16.68
N ILE A 262 -8.09 17.02 17.80
CA ILE A 262 -8.89 17.34 18.99
C ILE A 262 -9.89 18.44 18.63
N ALA A 263 -9.45 19.51 17.98
CA ALA A 263 -10.31 20.61 17.57
C ALA A 263 -11.42 20.14 16.60
N VAL A 264 -11.07 19.34 15.57
CA VAL A 264 -12.04 18.78 14.61
C VAL A 264 -13.05 17.89 15.33
N ARG A 265 -12.63 17.04 16.27
CA ARG A 265 -13.52 16.17 17.03
C ARG A 265 -14.56 16.99 17.82
N TRP A 266 -14.10 17.97 18.59
CA TRP A 266 -14.99 18.81 19.39
C TRP A 266 -15.92 19.67 18.53
N THR A 267 -15.41 20.21 17.42
CA THR A 267 -16.24 20.95 16.47
C THR A 267 -17.34 20.06 15.88
N THR A 268 -16.99 18.84 15.48
CA THR A 268 -17.95 17.88 14.92
C THR A 268 -19.02 17.53 15.96
N ILE A 269 -18.64 17.27 17.20
CA ILE A 269 -19.57 17.01 18.31
C ILE A 269 -20.50 18.22 18.48
N GLY A 270 -19.94 19.42 18.54
CA GLY A 270 -20.72 20.66 18.70
C GLY A 270 -21.74 20.87 17.58
N ILE A 271 -21.33 20.68 16.33
CA ILE A 271 -22.22 20.79 15.15
C ILE A 271 -23.33 19.72 15.20
N THR A 272 -22.97 18.48 15.59
CA THR A 272 -23.96 17.39 15.70
C THR A 272 -25.00 17.67 16.77
N VAL A 273 -24.60 18.16 17.92
CA VAL A 273 -25.52 18.56 19.02
C VAL A 273 -26.42 19.70 18.57
N LEU A 274 -25.86 20.72 17.92
CA LEU A 274 -26.63 21.85 17.39
C LEU A 274 -27.64 21.39 16.33
N ALA A 275 -27.23 20.50 15.42
CA ALA A 275 -28.13 19.95 14.41
C ALA A 275 -29.29 19.16 15.05
N ALA A 276 -28.98 18.32 16.04
CA ALA A 276 -30.00 17.58 16.78
C ALA A 276 -30.99 18.53 17.50
N PHE A 277 -30.47 19.59 18.16
CA PHE A 277 -31.30 20.61 18.77
C PHE A 277 -32.21 21.30 17.76
N MET A 278 -31.67 21.70 16.59
CA MET A 278 -32.44 22.34 15.53
C MET A 278 -33.54 21.42 14.97
N ILE A 279 -33.26 20.14 14.84
CA ILE A 279 -34.26 19.14 14.40
C ILE A 279 -35.40 19.08 15.44
N VAL A 280 -35.05 18.88 16.71
CA VAL A 280 -36.05 18.82 17.80
C VAL A 280 -36.87 20.11 17.86
N TRP A 281 -36.20 21.26 17.80
CA TRP A 281 -36.86 22.58 17.77
C TRP A 281 -37.84 22.69 16.59
N THR A 282 -37.41 22.29 15.41
CA THR A 282 -38.27 22.33 14.20
C THR A 282 -39.47 21.41 14.34
N LEU A 283 -39.29 20.21 14.88
CA LEU A 283 -40.41 19.29 15.14
C LEU A 283 -41.38 19.83 16.19
N LEU A 284 -40.89 20.42 17.26
CA LEU A 284 -41.75 21.06 18.28
C LEU A 284 -42.53 22.24 17.70
N ARG A 285 -41.87 23.07 16.90
CA ARG A 285 -42.53 24.20 16.20
C ARG A 285 -43.59 23.73 15.18
N ALA A 286 -43.29 22.66 14.44
CA ALA A 286 -44.24 22.04 13.53
C ALA A 286 -45.45 21.47 14.26
N ALA A 287 -45.25 20.84 15.41
CA ALA A 287 -46.35 20.34 16.26
C ALA A 287 -47.19 21.49 16.86
N ASP A 288 -46.54 22.55 17.33
CA ASP A 288 -47.21 23.73 17.85
C ASP A 288 -48.02 24.49 16.78
N SER A 289 -47.47 24.62 15.57
CA SER A 289 -48.19 25.23 14.44
C SER A 289 -49.43 24.46 14.01
N LYS A 290 -49.45 23.13 14.21
CA LYS A 290 -50.67 22.32 13.95
C LYS A 290 -51.74 22.54 15.04
N LYS A 291 -51.31 22.75 16.29
CA LYS A 291 -52.23 23.02 17.43
C LYS A 291 -52.79 24.45 17.41
N HIS A 292 -52.00 25.42 16.94
CA HIS A 292 -52.31 26.85 16.97
C HIS A 292 -52.13 27.50 15.59
N PRO A 293 -52.88 27.07 14.55
CA PRO A 293 -52.65 27.48 13.16
C PRO A 293 -52.77 28.99 12.95
N ASP A 294 -53.62 29.68 13.74
CA ASP A 294 -53.83 31.12 13.63
C ASP A 294 -52.63 31.96 14.09
N GLN A 295 -51.81 31.44 15.01
CA GLN A 295 -50.62 32.12 15.47
C GLN A 295 -49.47 32.11 14.45
N TYR A 296 -49.46 31.15 13.51
CA TYR A 296 -48.42 30.98 12.48
C TYR A 296 -48.89 31.51 11.10
N ASN A 297 -50.10 31.95 10.96
CA ASN A 297 -50.62 32.53 9.72
C ASN A 297 -50.20 34.00 9.57
N VAL A 298 -49.23 34.27 8.68
CA VAL A 298 -48.62 35.59 8.48
C VAL A 298 -49.67 36.65 8.05
N SER A 299 -50.65 36.27 7.28
CA SER A 299 -51.72 37.17 6.83
C SER A 299 -52.66 37.59 7.98
N LYS A 300 -53.02 36.69 8.88
CA LYS A 300 -53.81 36.97 10.08
C LYS A 300 -53.05 37.83 11.11
N ARG A 301 -51.72 37.59 11.25
CA ARG A 301 -50.84 38.42 12.11
C ARG A 301 -50.73 39.89 11.62
N LYS A 302 -50.64 40.09 10.30
CA LYS A 302 -50.60 41.43 9.73
C LYS A 302 -51.94 42.15 9.92
N ALA A 303 -53.06 41.46 9.77
CA ALA A 303 -54.41 42.03 9.99
C ALA A 303 -54.70 42.36 11.47
N ALA A 304 -54.18 41.58 12.42
CA ALA A 304 -54.29 41.83 13.85
C ALA A 304 -53.42 43.00 14.38
N LYS A 305 -52.31 43.32 13.68
CA LYS A 305 -51.42 44.48 14.00
C LYS A 305 -51.88 45.77 13.33
N ALA A 306 -52.82 45.70 12.38
CA ALA A 306 -53.36 46.85 11.67
C ALA A 306 -54.71 47.39 12.28
N LYS A 307 -55.16 46.71 13.31
CA LYS A 307 -56.22 47.18 14.23
C LYS A 307 -55.61 47.69 15.54
#